data_3094fad51c3c465eec2d2fcf31d4923a
#
_entry.id   3094fad51c3c465eec2d2fcf31d4923a
#
_cell.length_a   1.000
_cell.length_b   1.000
_cell.length_c   1.000
_cell.angle_alpha   90.00
_cell.angle_beta   90.00
_cell.angle_gamma   90.00
#
_symmetry.space_group_name_H-M   'P 1'
#
loop_
_entity.id
_entity.type
_entity.pdbx_description
1 polymer ?
#
loop_
_entity_poly.entity_id
_entity_poly.type
_entity_poly.pdbx_seq_one_letter_code
_entity_poly.pdbx_strand_id
1 'polypeptide(L)'
;TRPKEGDLIYFGLTSKLFQIMFVEHELPFYQVGALPTFDLTCELFTYSDESLDTGIDTIDQIERQQSFVRTFELSGISGTFTVGETVTGGTSAVTGEVARWDSVTSYLYLIKMTGTFTLTEIITGATSLATGTYATKITTDETTETLSTIDAGTSDKVSSSKQFEIDADSVLDFTETNPFGENP
;
A
#
# COMPACT_ATOMS: atom_id res chain seq x y z
N THR A 1 -17.78 25.53 7.74
CA THR A 1 -17.89 24.51 6.68
C THR A 1 -18.86 23.46 7.19
N ARG A 2 -19.75 22.97 6.35
CA ARG A 2 -20.74 21.94 6.68
C ARG A 2 -20.18 20.59 6.25
N PRO A 3 -20.34 19.51 7.06
CA PRO A 3 -19.94 18.16 6.65
C PRO A 3 -20.76 17.72 5.44
N LYS A 4 -20.15 16.92 4.57
CA LYS A 4 -20.76 16.38 3.36
C LYS A 4 -20.65 14.86 3.36
N GLU A 5 -21.58 14.24 2.65
CA GLU A 5 -21.46 12.80 2.34
C GLU A 5 -20.21 12.54 1.52
N GLY A 6 -19.47 11.51 1.90
CA GLY A 6 -18.16 11.19 1.32
C GLY A 6 -16.96 11.80 2.07
N ASP A 7 -17.18 12.79 2.96
CA ASP A 7 -16.07 13.31 3.80
C ASP A 7 -15.57 12.22 4.76
N LEU A 8 -14.27 12.30 5.09
CA LEU A 8 -13.63 11.38 6.03
C LEU A 8 -13.47 12.04 7.39
N ILE A 9 -13.75 11.29 8.45
CA ILE A 9 -13.56 11.69 9.84
C ILE A 9 -12.51 10.77 10.47
N TYR A 10 -11.41 11.36 10.92
CA TYR A 10 -10.43 10.64 11.73
C TYR A 10 -10.80 10.69 13.21
N PHE A 11 -10.99 9.53 13.80
CA PHE A 11 -11.31 9.40 15.23
C PHE A 11 -10.04 9.02 16.02
N GLY A 12 -9.40 10.01 16.63
CA GLY A 12 -8.09 9.88 17.25
C GLY A 12 -8.01 8.87 18.42
N LEU A 13 -9.13 8.62 19.12
CA LEU A 13 -9.17 7.65 20.22
C LEU A 13 -8.97 6.20 19.75
N THR A 14 -9.42 5.88 18.56
CA THR A 14 -9.32 4.51 17.99
C THR A 14 -8.35 4.45 16.82
N SER A 15 -7.79 5.57 16.43
CA SER A 15 -6.92 5.70 15.25
C SER A 15 -7.56 5.14 13.97
N LYS A 16 -8.86 5.38 13.81
CA LYS A 16 -9.64 4.89 12.67
C LYS A 16 -10.23 6.02 11.86
N LEU A 17 -10.32 5.81 10.56
CA LEU A 17 -11.07 6.65 9.63
C LEU A 17 -12.49 6.13 9.45
N PHE A 18 -13.43 7.05 9.40
CA PHE A 18 -14.83 6.79 9.08
C PHE A 18 -15.23 7.66 7.90
N GLN A 19 -16.01 7.10 6.99
CA GLN A 19 -16.61 7.84 5.90
C GLN A 19 -18.04 8.22 6.26
N ILE A 20 -18.41 9.47 5.98
CA ILE A 20 -19.78 9.95 6.17
C ILE A 20 -20.64 9.40 5.02
N MET A 21 -21.58 8.52 5.37
CA MET A 21 -22.52 7.96 4.40
C MET A 21 -23.77 8.80 4.25
N PHE A 22 -24.20 9.45 5.33
CA PHE A 22 -25.40 10.27 5.32
C PHE A 22 -25.29 11.42 6.32
N VAL A 23 -25.76 12.59 5.91
CA VAL A 23 -25.86 13.81 6.74
C VAL A 23 -27.32 14.16 6.90
N GLU A 24 -27.86 14.10 8.11
CA GLU A 24 -29.24 14.47 8.38
C GLU A 24 -29.43 15.99 8.13
N HIS A 25 -30.32 16.30 7.22
CA HIS A 25 -30.63 17.68 6.81
C HIS A 25 -31.93 18.21 7.36
N GLU A 26 -32.78 17.34 7.87
CA GLU A 26 -34.17 17.65 8.19
C GLU A 26 -34.43 17.85 9.67
N LEU A 27 -33.43 17.98 10.52
CA LEU A 27 -33.66 18.35 11.90
C LEU A 27 -34.13 19.81 11.99
N PRO A 28 -35.45 20.06 12.14
CA PRO A 28 -36.03 21.37 11.91
C PRO A 28 -35.90 22.31 13.11
N PHE A 29 -35.20 21.93 14.17
CA PHE A 29 -35.22 22.70 15.41
C PHE A 29 -33.83 23.05 15.92
N TYR A 30 -33.39 24.25 15.56
CA TYR A 30 -32.24 24.88 16.25
C TYR A 30 -32.76 25.72 17.39
N GLN A 31 -32.38 25.42 18.63
CA GLN A 31 -32.58 26.34 19.73
C GLN A 31 -31.85 27.64 19.45
N VAL A 32 -32.52 28.77 19.66
CA VAL A 32 -31.93 30.10 19.49
C VAL A 32 -30.71 30.21 20.43
N GLY A 33 -29.53 30.37 19.83
CA GLY A 33 -28.27 30.45 20.55
C GLY A 33 -27.51 29.15 20.74
N ALA A 34 -27.98 28.03 20.19
CA ALA A 34 -27.25 26.78 20.16
C ALA A 34 -26.29 26.70 18.95
N LEU A 35 -25.17 25.98 19.14
CA LEU A 35 -24.27 25.64 18.05
C LEU A 35 -25.01 24.70 17.08
N PRO A 36 -24.84 24.87 15.77
CA PRO A 36 -25.40 23.95 14.79
C PRO A 36 -24.79 22.54 15.01
N THR A 37 -25.65 21.58 15.26
CA THR A 37 -25.28 20.16 15.37
C THR A 37 -25.71 19.45 14.10
N PHE A 38 -24.94 18.47 13.69
CA PHE A 38 -25.22 17.61 12.54
C PHE A 38 -25.26 16.16 13.03
N ASP A 39 -26.29 15.43 12.68
CA ASP A 39 -26.34 13.99 12.86
C ASP A 39 -25.72 13.33 11.63
N LEU A 40 -24.69 12.52 11.85
CA LEU A 40 -23.92 11.87 10.80
C LEU A 40 -24.00 10.35 10.96
N THR A 41 -24.39 9.68 9.90
CA THR A 41 -24.22 8.22 9.81
C THR A 41 -22.90 7.94 9.12
N CYS A 42 -22.00 7.25 9.84
CA CYS A 42 -20.67 6.98 9.36
C CYS A 42 -20.41 5.47 9.28
N GLU A 43 -19.65 5.05 8.31
CA GLU A 43 -19.13 3.69 8.15
C GLU A 43 -17.62 3.67 8.34
N LEU A 44 -17.07 2.54 8.80
CA LEU A 44 -15.63 2.38 8.89
C LEU A 44 -15.03 2.44 7.48
N PHE A 45 -14.11 3.38 7.27
CA PHE A 45 -13.42 3.50 5.99
C PHE A 45 -12.56 2.27 5.74
N THR A 46 -12.78 1.61 4.61
CA THR A 46 -11.98 0.49 4.15
C THR A 46 -11.07 0.97 3.03
N TYR A 47 -9.78 0.96 3.28
CA TYR A 47 -8.77 1.38 2.31
C TYR A 47 -8.81 0.47 1.06
N SER A 48 -8.89 1.06 -0.12
CA SER A 48 -8.90 0.36 -1.41
C SER A 48 -7.91 0.97 -2.42
N ASP A 49 -6.69 1.23 -1.93
CA ASP A 49 -5.57 1.75 -2.74
C ASP A 49 -5.70 3.21 -3.19
N GLU A 50 -6.47 4.02 -2.45
CA GLU A 50 -6.50 5.47 -2.67
C GLU A 50 -5.23 6.13 -2.13
N SER A 51 -4.81 7.23 -2.76
CA SER A 51 -3.73 8.07 -2.24
C SER A 51 -4.27 9.00 -1.16
N LEU A 52 -3.75 8.84 0.06
CA LEU A 52 -4.06 9.69 1.21
C LEU A 52 -2.88 10.63 1.46
N ASP A 53 -2.87 11.77 0.77
CA ASP A 53 -1.89 12.85 0.99
C ASP A 53 -2.58 14.03 1.66
N THR A 54 -2.84 13.88 2.95
CA THR A 54 -3.56 14.89 3.75
C THR A 54 -2.59 15.87 4.42
N GLY A 55 -1.30 15.58 4.42
CA GLY A 55 -0.27 16.31 5.17
C GLY A 55 -0.35 16.08 6.68
N ILE A 56 -1.19 15.14 7.14
CA ILE A 56 -1.29 14.71 8.54
C ILE A 56 -0.72 13.30 8.62
N ASP A 57 0.49 13.17 9.16
CA ASP A 57 1.24 11.91 9.19
C ASP A 57 0.44 10.73 9.76
N THR A 58 -0.39 10.96 10.77
CA THR A 58 -1.24 9.93 11.39
C THR A 58 -2.29 9.37 10.44
N ILE A 59 -2.79 10.17 9.50
CA ILE A 59 -3.76 9.73 8.48
C ILE A 59 -3.02 9.08 7.32
N ASP A 60 -1.94 9.71 6.88
CA ASP A 60 -1.13 9.21 5.75
C ASP A 60 -0.44 7.87 6.09
N GLN A 61 -0.22 7.59 7.39
CA GLN A 61 0.22 6.27 7.86
C GLN A 61 -0.76 5.13 7.51
N ILE A 62 -2.05 5.40 7.42
CA ILE A 62 -3.05 4.38 7.08
C ILE A 62 -2.80 3.84 5.67
N GLU A 63 -2.49 4.74 4.73
CA GLU A 63 -2.07 4.34 3.40
C GLU A 63 -0.80 3.49 3.44
N ARG A 64 0.24 3.93 4.15
CA ARG A 64 1.53 3.20 4.24
C ARG A 64 1.39 1.81 4.84
N GLN A 65 0.46 1.62 5.79
CA GLN A 65 0.23 0.33 6.44
C GLN A 65 -0.62 -0.64 5.61
N GLN A 66 -1.44 -0.13 4.70
CA GLN A 66 -2.40 -0.92 3.95
C GLN A 66 -2.12 -1.02 2.45
N SER A 67 -1.23 -0.18 1.93
CA SER A 67 -0.77 -0.23 0.53
C SER A 67 0.05 -1.47 0.24
N PHE A 68 0.13 -1.80 -1.04
CA PHE A 68 1.07 -2.81 -1.52
C PHE A 68 2.51 -2.38 -1.28
N VAL A 69 3.20 -3.13 -0.45
CA VAL A 69 4.57 -2.87 -0.06
C VAL A 69 5.51 -3.76 -0.86
N ARG A 70 6.56 -3.17 -1.41
CA ARG A 70 7.66 -3.90 -2.05
C ARG A 70 8.87 -3.88 -1.13
N THR A 71 9.46 -5.03 -0.90
CA THR A 71 10.59 -5.18 0.03
C THR A 71 11.89 -5.39 -0.73
N PHE A 72 12.90 -4.63 -0.35
CA PHE A 72 14.23 -4.65 -0.93
C PHE A 72 15.27 -4.89 0.14
N GLU A 73 16.14 -5.86 -0.09
CA GLU A 73 17.33 -6.06 0.74
C GLU A 73 18.42 -5.12 0.26
N LEU A 74 18.97 -4.34 1.19
CA LEU A 74 20.07 -3.42 0.91
C LEU A 74 21.36 -3.90 1.54
N SER A 75 22.47 -3.62 0.88
CA SER A 75 23.82 -3.82 1.39
C SER A 75 24.60 -2.49 1.36
N GLY A 76 25.71 -2.43 2.09
CA GLY A 76 26.56 -1.25 2.09
C GLY A 76 25.83 0.04 2.53
N ILE A 77 24.97 -0.09 3.53
CA ILE A 77 24.08 0.98 3.98
C ILE A 77 24.88 2.06 4.68
N SER A 78 24.59 3.31 4.35
CA SER A 78 25.08 4.50 5.04
C SER A 78 23.90 5.38 5.44
N GLY A 79 23.77 5.67 6.73
CA GLY A 79 22.64 6.43 7.27
C GLY A 79 21.44 5.57 7.63
N THR A 80 20.31 6.24 7.86
CA THR A 80 19.03 5.60 8.22
C THR A 80 17.93 6.24 7.40
N PHE A 81 17.16 5.42 6.69
CA PHE A 81 16.03 5.91 5.90
C PHE A 81 14.89 6.39 6.81
N THR A 82 14.25 7.47 6.40
CA THR A 82 13.13 8.07 7.14
C THR A 82 11.81 7.61 6.51
N VAL A 83 10.87 7.18 7.34
CA VAL A 83 9.53 6.79 6.87
C VAL A 83 8.83 8.00 6.24
N GLY A 84 8.21 7.80 5.10
CA GLY A 84 7.54 8.84 4.31
C GLY A 84 8.46 9.61 3.36
N GLU A 85 9.79 9.39 3.39
CA GLU A 85 10.66 10.02 2.41
C GLU A 85 10.61 9.32 1.04
N THR A 86 10.86 10.08 0.00
CA THR A 86 11.06 9.53 -1.34
C THR A 86 12.48 9.01 -1.48
N VAL A 87 12.64 7.81 -1.99
CA VAL A 87 13.94 7.25 -2.40
C VAL A 87 14.05 7.22 -3.91
N THR A 88 15.28 7.32 -4.43
CA THR A 88 15.55 7.32 -5.87
C THR A 88 16.70 6.37 -6.19
N GLY A 89 16.51 5.57 -7.23
CA GLY A 89 17.54 4.69 -7.78
C GLY A 89 18.53 5.48 -8.64
N GLY A 90 19.82 5.28 -8.38
CA GLY A 90 20.87 6.03 -9.06
C GLY A 90 21.05 5.72 -10.55
N THR A 91 20.65 4.54 -10.99
CA THR A 91 20.76 4.10 -12.39
C THR A 91 19.43 4.11 -13.10
N SER A 92 18.39 3.56 -12.46
CA SER A 92 17.06 3.43 -13.05
C SER A 92 16.26 4.74 -13.01
N ALA A 93 16.62 5.69 -12.13
CA ALA A 93 15.85 6.88 -11.80
C ALA A 93 14.42 6.57 -11.28
N VAL A 94 14.16 5.32 -10.91
CA VAL A 94 12.90 4.91 -10.29
C VAL A 94 12.79 5.54 -8.92
N THR A 95 11.58 5.95 -8.56
CA THR A 95 11.28 6.51 -7.24
C THR A 95 10.29 5.64 -6.49
N GLY A 96 10.32 5.71 -5.16
CA GLY A 96 9.37 5.08 -4.28
C GLY A 96 9.30 5.83 -2.95
N GLU A 97 8.25 5.65 -2.18
CA GLU A 97 8.11 6.21 -0.84
C GLU A 97 8.43 5.16 0.21
N VAL A 98 9.19 5.53 1.25
CA VAL A 98 9.55 4.62 2.35
C VAL A 98 8.35 4.40 3.26
N ALA A 99 7.78 3.21 3.21
CA ALA A 99 6.74 2.77 4.14
C ALA A 99 7.33 2.33 5.49
N ARG A 100 8.46 1.63 5.45
CA ARG A 100 9.18 1.16 6.64
C ARG A 100 10.65 0.92 6.31
N TRP A 101 11.50 1.14 7.28
CA TRP A 101 12.90 0.76 7.26
C TRP A 101 13.22 -0.16 8.45
N ASP A 102 13.84 -1.28 8.19
CA ASP A 102 14.33 -2.21 9.22
C ASP A 102 15.87 -2.30 9.14
N SER A 103 16.52 -1.64 10.09
CA SER A 103 17.98 -1.59 10.15
C SER A 103 18.62 -2.92 10.60
N VAL A 104 17.85 -3.82 11.21
CA VAL A 104 18.36 -5.12 11.68
C VAL A 104 18.47 -6.10 10.53
N THR A 105 17.44 -6.16 9.71
CA THR A 105 17.38 -7.03 8.54
C THR A 105 17.94 -6.37 7.28
N SER A 106 18.15 -5.05 7.31
CA SER A 106 18.54 -4.26 6.14
C SER A 106 17.46 -4.23 5.05
N TYR A 107 16.20 -4.34 5.46
CA TYR A 107 15.06 -4.36 4.56
C TYR A 107 14.42 -3.00 4.43
N LEU A 108 14.33 -2.53 3.19
CA LEU A 108 13.64 -1.30 2.82
C LEU A 108 12.28 -1.66 2.19
N TYR A 109 11.22 -1.16 2.81
CA TYR A 109 9.84 -1.38 2.38
C TYR A 109 9.34 -0.13 1.68
N LEU A 110 8.98 -0.27 0.40
CA LEU A 110 8.56 0.84 -0.45
C LEU A 110 7.14 0.69 -0.95
N ILE A 111 6.47 1.82 -1.08
CA ILE A 111 5.16 2.00 -1.72
C ILE A 111 5.25 3.01 -2.85
N LYS A 112 4.21 3.18 -3.63
CA LYS A 112 4.10 4.19 -4.72
C LYS A 112 5.30 4.18 -5.68
N MET A 113 5.79 3.02 -6.02
CA MET A 113 6.93 2.92 -6.93
C MET A 113 6.57 3.29 -8.36
N THR A 114 7.43 4.08 -9.01
CA THR A 114 7.26 4.47 -10.42
C THR A 114 7.79 3.44 -11.41
N GLY A 115 8.46 2.39 -10.94
CA GLY A 115 9.04 1.34 -11.78
C GLY A 115 9.79 0.32 -10.96
N THR A 116 10.76 -0.33 -11.57
CA THR A 116 11.59 -1.38 -10.97
C THR A 116 13.03 -0.93 -10.86
N PHE A 117 13.61 -1.08 -9.68
CA PHE A 117 15.04 -0.82 -9.47
C PHE A 117 15.91 -1.84 -10.18
N THR A 118 17.07 -1.37 -10.65
CA THR A 118 18.10 -2.24 -11.22
C THR A 118 18.94 -2.87 -10.10
N LEU A 119 19.23 -4.16 -10.20
CA LEU A 119 20.11 -4.84 -9.24
C LEU A 119 21.46 -4.12 -9.17
N THR A 120 22.02 -4.05 -7.95
CA THR A 120 23.28 -3.41 -7.62
C THR A 120 23.32 -1.88 -7.76
N GLU A 121 22.19 -1.23 -8.03
CA GLU A 121 22.17 0.23 -8.00
C GLU A 121 22.11 0.77 -6.55
N ILE A 122 22.54 2.01 -6.42
CA ILE A 122 22.45 2.73 -5.15
C ILE A 122 21.10 3.40 -5.05
N ILE A 123 20.38 3.10 -3.98
CA ILE A 123 19.13 3.78 -3.63
C ILE A 123 19.47 4.87 -2.62
N THR A 124 18.99 6.09 -2.87
CA THR A 124 19.29 7.27 -2.05
C THR A 124 18.00 7.89 -1.54
N GLY A 125 17.93 8.15 -0.23
CA GLY A 125 16.84 8.89 0.42
C GLY A 125 16.94 10.39 0.16
N ALA A 126 15.82 11.02 -0.16
CA ALA A 126 15.81 12.45 -0.49
C ALA A 126 16.02 13.37 0.73
N THR A 127 15.52 12.97 1.89
CA THR A 127 15.58 13.78 3.12
C THR A 127 16.70 13.32 4.03
N SER A 128 16.80 12.01 4.26
CA SER A 128 17.82 11.44 5.15
C SER A 128 19.21 11.43 4.54
N LEU A 129 19.33 11.51 3.21
CA LEU A 129 20.55 11.26 2.45
C LEU A 129 21.16 9.86 2.72
N ALA A 130 20.36 8.97 3.29
CA ALA A 130 20.76 7.59 3.49
C ALA A 130 20.94 6.91 2.13
N THR A 131 21.92 6.04 2.05
CA THR A 131 22.20 5.27 0.83
C THR A 131 22.30 3.79 1.13
N GLY A 132 21.90 2.96 0.19
CA GLY A 132 22.08 1.52 0.25
C GLY A 132 22.12 0.94 -1.14
N THR A 133 22.91 -0.07 -1.34
CA THR A 133 23.00 -0.79 -2.61
C THR A 133 21.94 -1.88 -2.64
N TYR A 134 21.11 -1.88 -3.65
CA TYR A 134 20.13 -2.94 -3.86
C TYR A 134 20.84 -4.27 -4.11
N ALA A 135 20.83 -5.15 -3.13
CA ALA A 135 21.64 -6.37 -3.15
C ALA A 135 20.88 -7.54 -3.78
N THR A 136 19.67 -7.77 -3.35
CA THR A 136 18.89 -8.94 -3.75
C THR A 136 17.40 -8.65 -3.66
N LYS A 137 16.63 -9.22 -4.56
CA LYS A 137 15.20 -9.35 -4.36
C LYS A 137 14.97 -10.30 -3.19
N ILE A 138 14.13 -9.90 -2.24
CA ILE A 138 13.74 -10.83 -1.21
C ILE A 138 12.81 -11.86 -1.83
N THR A 139 13.34 -13.07 -1.90
CA THR A 139 12.61 -14.26 -2.35
C THR A 139 12.00 -15.03 -1.18
N THR A 140 12.19 -14.54 0.04
CA THR A 140 11.86 -15.28 1.26
C THR A 140 10.47 -15.00 1.79
N ASP A 141 9.69 -14.21 1.10
CA ASP A 141 8.31 -14.18 1.44
C ASP A 141 7.62 -15.37 0.80
N GLU A 142 7.57 -16.38 1.65
CA GLU A 142 6.58 -17.43 1.76
C GLU A 142 6.39 -18.42 0.65
N THR A 143 6.98 -18.37 -0.39
CA THR A 143 6.98 -19.44 -1.34
C THR A 143 8.02 -19.13 -2.40
N THR A 144 8.72 -20.08 -2.76
CA THR A 144 9.50 -20.35 -3.96
C THR A 144 8.98 -19.69 -5.26
N GLU A 145 8.06 -18.74 -5.17
CA GLU A 145 7.66 -17.97 -6.30
C GLU A 145 8.81 -17.07 -6.71
N THR A 146 9.41 -17.42 -7.79
CA THR A 146 10.35 -16.58 -8.50
C THR A 146 9.66 -15.28 -8.84
N LEU A 147 9.89 -14.28 -8.02
CA LEU A 147 9.49 -12.88 -8.24
C LEU A 147 9.93 -12.31 -9.59
N SER A 148 10.59 -13.10 -10.40
CA SER A 148 10.93 -12.78 -11.77
C SER A 148 9.71 -12.58 -12.67
N THR A 149 8.56 -13.09 -12.29
CA THR A 149 7.30 -12.95 -13.03
C THR A 149 6.36 -11.91 -12.45
N ILE A 150 6.51 -11.58 -11.18
CA ILE A 150 5.79 -10.47 -10.56
C ILE A 150 6.80 -9.36 -10.41
N ASP A 151 6.71 -8.38 -11.28
CA ASP A 151 7.64 -7.29 -11.35
C ASP A 151 7.83 -6.65 -9.97
N ALA A 152 9.00 -6.91 -9.41
CA ALA A 152 9.64 -6.19 -8.33
C ALA A 152 8.85 -5.96 -7.05
N GLY A 153 8.70 -6.93 -6.26
CA GLY A 153 8.29 -6.77 -4.89
C GLY A 153 7.20 -7.76 -4.49
N THR A 154 7.47 -8.46 -3.44
CA THR A 154 6.47 -9.26 -2.76
C THR A 154 5.59 -8.35 -1.93
N SER A 155 4.36 -8.30 -2.31
CA SER A 155 3.31 -8.05 -1.34
C SER A 155 2.70 -9.41 -1.00
N ASP A 156 2.51 -9.71 0.26
CA ASP A 156 1.83 -10.92 0.72
C ASP A 156 0.48 -11.12 0.02
N LYS A 157 -0.19 -10.03 -0.31
CA LYS A 157 -1.47 -10.04 -1.02
C LYS A 157 -1.33 -10.54 -2.46
N VAL A 158 -0.25 -10.18 -3.16
CA VAL A 158 -0.01 -10.64 -4.53
C VAL A 158 0.42 -12.09 -4.55
N SER A 159 1.28 -12.52 -3.61
CA SER A 159 1.69 -13.90 -3.44
C SER A 159 0.51 -14.81 -3.17
N SER A 160 -0.39 -14.40 -2.27
CA SER A 160 -1.59 -15.18 -1.94
C SER A 160 -2.54 -15.32 -3.13
N SER A 161 -2.71 -14.27 -3.93
CA SER A 161 -3.53 -14.32 -5.14
C SER A 161 -2.94 -15.24 -6.19
N LYS A 162 -1.63 -15.21 -6.34
CA LYS A 162 -0.94 -16.08 -7.30
C LYS A 162 -0.90 -17.53 -6.85
N GLN A 163 -0.74 -17.80 -5.55
CA GLN A 163 -0.85 -19.15 -5.02
C GLN A 163 -2.24 -19.73 -5.27
N PHE A 164 -3.28 -18.91 -5.10
CA PHE A 164 -4.64 -19.32 -5.43
C PHE A 164 -4.80 -19.64 -6.93
N GLU A 165 -4.18 -18.85 -7.80
CA GLU A 165 -4.18 -19.10 -9.25
C GLU A 165 -3.49 -20.44 -9.59
N ILE A 166 -2.31 -20.69 -9.01
CA ILE A 166 -1.58 -21.96 -9.19
C ILE A 166 -2.38 -23.14 -8.66
N ASP A 167 -2.97 -23.03 -7.48
CA ASP A 167 -3.78 -24.06 -6.88
C ASP A 167 -5.05 -24.32 -7.71
N ALA A 168 -5.65 -23.25 -8.25
CA ALA A 168 -6.81 -23.37 -9.13
C ALA A 168 -6.46 -24.02 -10.47
N ASP A 169 -5.29 -23.75 -11.04
CA ASP A 169 -4.83 -24.34 -12.30
C ASP A 169 -4.60 -25.85 -12.14
N SER A 170 -4.21 -26.29 -10.95
CA SER A 170 -4.08 -27.73 -10.64
C SER A 170 -5.41 -28.46 -10.52
N VAL A 171 -6.51 -27.74 -10.25
CA VAL A 171 -7.85 -28.31 -10.08
C VAL A 171 -8.69 -28.14 -11.35
N LEU A 172 -8.47 -27.05 -12.08
CA LEU A 172 -9.17 -26.73 -13.31
C LEU A 172 -8.20 -26.84 -14.49
N ASP A 173 -8.13 -28.01 -15.07
CA ASP A 173 -7.34 -28.22 -16.29
C ASP A 173 -8.06 -27.59 -17.49
N PHE A 174 -7.63 -26.39 -17.87
CA PHE A 174 -8.12 -25.71 -19.07
C PHE A 174 -7.35 -26.10 -20.34
N THR A 175 -6.48 -27.09 -20.26
CA THR A 175 -5.72 -27.58 -21.45
C THR A 175 -6.56 -28.44 -22.37
N GLU A 176 -7.71 -28.90 -21.92
CA GLU A 176 -8.63 -29.62 -22.79
C GLU A 176 -9.27 -28.67 -23.81
N THR A 177 -8.93 -28.88 -25.04
CA THR A 177 -9.30 -28.03 -26.17
C THR A 177 -10.82 -28.00 -26.43
N ASN A 178 -11.55 -28.94 -25.89
CA ASN A 178 -13.02 -28.98 -25.95
C ASN A 178 -13.60 -29.96 -24.92
N PRO A 179 -14.13 -29.52 -23.77
CA PRO A 179 -14.77 -30.40 -22.80
C PRO A 179 -16.04 -31.08 -23.32
N PHE A 180 -16.56 -30.63 -24.45
CA PHE A 180 -17.73 -31.19 -25.11
C PHE A 180 -17.40 -31.96 -26.39
N GLY A 181 -16.16 -32.38 -26.59
CA GLY A 181 -15.66 -33.16 -27.70
C GLY A 181 -16.55 -33.19 -28.92
N GLU A 182 -16.10 -32.76 -30.06
CA GLU A 182 -16.87 -33.02 -31.28
C GLU A 182 -17.02 -34.52 -31.44
N ASN A 183 -18.24 -34.95 -31.30
CA ASN A 183 -18.60 -36.35 -31.56
C ASN A 183 -18.42 -36.62 -33.06
N PRO A 184 -17.68 -37.61 -33.48
CA PRO A 184 -17.42 -37.93 -34.88
C PRO A 184 -18.68 -38.28 -35.64
#